data_b5ff5046ca175170300579fb9e1d2862
#
_entry.id   b5ff5046ca175170300579fb9e1d2862
#
_cell.length_a   1.000
_cell.length_b   1.000
_cell.length_c   1.000
_cell.angle_alpha   90.00
_cell.angle_beta   90.00
_cell.angle_gamma   90.00
#
_symmetry.space_group_name_H-M   'P 1'
#
loop_
_entity.id
_entity.type
_entity.pdbx_description
1 polymer ?
#
loop_
_entity_poly.entity_id
_entity_poly.type
_entity_poly.pdbx_seq_one_letter_code
_entity_poly.pdbx_strand_id
1 'polypeptide(L)'
;LLLTPQISLMFRTKSAQLDSIYTCHLLYTVRLRKPEQGYREFDGPGRDLMEKALALRIRLDAMIKGKETRDRLIAASGGAIRELLDLVSQSAFAAAGDEIRLSDVERAVGKRKQRMRDLINANGWINELVRLSREKQISSDQKCMDILFHRLAFKYNGEGCYDIHPLVAEIPEFERAVGESQSALSSA
;
A
#
# COMPACT_ATOMS: atom_id res chain seq x y z
N LEU A 1 10.63 18.80 17.28
CA LEU A 1 11.09 17.97 16.16
C LEU A 1 10.04 16.91 15.83
N LEU A 2 9.50 16.91 14.61
CA LEU A 2 8.56 15.89 14.14
C LEU A 2 9.32 14.83 13.34
N LEU A 3 9.29 13.57 13.81
CA LEU A 3 9.86 12.41 13.11
C LEU A 3 8.73 11.50 12.64
N THR A 4 8.81 10.99 11.42
CA THR A 4 7.82 10.05 10.85
C THR A 4 8.47 8.71 10.53
N PRO A 5 8.81 7.88 11.54
CA PRO A 5 9.38 6.56 11.32
C PRO A 5 8.36 5.60 10.71
N GLN A 6 8.86 4.48 10.18
CA GLN A 6 7.99 3.42 9.69
C GLN A 6 7.33 2.68 10.85
N ILE A 7 6.10 2.20 10.63
CA ILE A 7 5.32 1.48 11.64
C ILE A 7 6.03 0.22 12.16
N SER A 8 6.85 -0.43 11.33
CA SER A 8 7.66 -1.59 11.74
C SER A 8 8.60 -1.32 12.92
N LEU A 9 8.99 -0.06 13.15
CA LEU A 9 9.81 0.31 14.30
C LEU A 9 9.06 0.20 15.63
N MET A 10 7.73 0.35 15.62
CA MET A 10 6.88 0.20 16.80
C MET A 10 6.87 -1.23 17.37
N PHE A 11 7.24 -2.21 16.55
CA PHE A 11 7.28 -3.63 16.92
C PHE A 11 8.68 -4.15 17.25
N ARG A 12 9.71 -3.30 17.16
CA ARG A 12 11.07 -3.70 17.54
C ARG A 12 11.29 -3.59 19.04
N THR A 13 12.17 -4.43 19.58
CA THR A 13 12.51 -4.53 21.01
C THR A 13 12.93 -3.20 21.64
N LYS A 14 13.38 -2.23 20.84
CA LYS A 14 13.77 -0.89 21.29
C LYS A 14 12.65 0.16 21.18
N SER A 15 11.43 -0.22 20.82
CA SER A 15 10.32 0.74 20.71
C SER A 15 9.97 1.41 22.04
N ALA A 16 10.06 0.68 23.16
CA ALA A 16 9.85 1.23 24.49
C ALA A 16 10.81 2.39 24.84
N GLN A 17 12.01 2.40 24.26
CA GLN A 17 12.96 3.51 24.43
C GLN A 17 12.52 4.76 23.65
N LEU A 18 11.85 4.59 22.51
CA LEU A 18 11.31 5.71 21.74
C LEU A 18 10.12 6.35 22.47
N ASP A 19 9.25 5.55 23.05
CA ASP A 19 8.07 6.02 23.80
C ASP A 19 8.46 6.79 25.08
N SER A 20 9.63 6.50 25.67
CA SER A 20 10.16 7.24 26.82
C SER A 20 10.72 8.62 26.47
N ILE A 21 11.09 8.85 25.20
CA ILE A 21 11.73 10.08 24.73
C ILE A 21 10.75 10.94 23.91
N TYR A 22 9.84 10.30 23.18
CA TYR A 22 8.92 10.96 22.26
C TYR A 22 7.47 10.58 22.52
N THR A 23 6.56 11.53 22.33
CA THR A 23 5.13 11.22 22.24
C THR A 23 4.86 10.62 20.87
N CYS A 24 4.55 9.31 20.84
CA CYS A 24 4.33 8.58 19.61
C CYS A 24 2.86 8.64 19.20
N HIS A 25 2.58 9.13 18.00
CA HIS A 25 1.26 9.10 17.37
C HIS A 25 1.29 8.21 16.14
N LEU A 26 0.40 7.22 16.09
CA LEU A 26 0.31 6.33 14.96
C LEU A 26 -0.53 6.97 13.85
N LEU A 27 0.09 7.21 12.69
CA LEU A 27 -0.61 7.62 11.48
C LEU A 27 -1.01 6.38 10.69
N TYR A 28 -2.30 6.11 10.66
CA TYR A 28 -2.86 5.00 9.91
C TYR A 28 -2.92 5.31 8.41
N THR A 29 -2.87 4.26 7.61
CA THR A 29 -3.16 4.34 6.17
C THR A 29 -4.64 4.68 5.97
N VAL A 30 -4.94 5.55 5.02
CA VAL A 30 -6.32 5.93 4.68
C VAL A 30 -7.01 4.73 4.05
N ARG A 31 -8.19 4.35 4.57
CA ARG A 31 -8.97 3.28 3.98
C ARG A 31 -9.62 3.77 2.68
N LEU A 32 -9.27 3.15 1.56
CA LEU A 32 -9.82 3.48 0.24
C LEU A 32 -11.03 2.66 -0.14
N ARG A 33 -11.27 1.53 0.53
CA ARG A 33 -12.33 0.57 0.24
C ARG A 33 -12.83 -0.09 1.51
N LYS A 34 -14.03 -0.63 1.46
CA LYS A 34 -14.54 -1.48 2.54
C LYS A 34 -13.82 -2.84 2.53
N PRO A 35 -13.76 -3.54 3.68
CA PRO A 35 -13.05 -4.83 3.77
C PRO A 35 -13.53 -5.90 2.79
N GLU A 36 -14.83 -5.89 2.46
CA GLU A 36 -15.50 -6.81 1.55
C GLU A 36 -15.34 -6.46 0.06
N GLN A 37 -14.83 -5.26 -0.25
CA GLN A 37 -14.65 -4.79 -1.63
C GLN A 37 -13.34 -5.29 -2.22
N GLY A 38 -13.34 -5.47 -3.54
CA GLY A 38 -12.13 -5.79 -4.31
C GLY A 38 -11.06 -4.71 -4.25
N TYR A 39 -9.82 -5.08 -4.53
CA TYR A 39 -8.65 -4.15 -4.45
C TYR A 39 -8.68 -3.01 -5.47
N ARG A 40 -9.58 -3.04 -6.43
CA ARG A 40 -9.77 -1.99 -7.45
C ARG A 40 -10.96 -1.08 -7.18
N GLU A 41 -11.74 -1.36 -6.14
CA GLU A 41 -12.91 -0.57 -5.78
C GLU A 41 -12.54 0.52 -4.79
N PHE A 42 -13.29 1.63 -4.82
CA PHE A 42 -13.10 2.75 -3.91
C PHE A 42 -14.29 2.95 -2.98
N ASP A 43 -13.99 3.33 -1.74
CA ASP A 43 -14.92 4.06 -0.90
C ASP A 43 -14.65 5.57 -1.08
N GLY A 44 -15.70 6.33 -1.47
CA GLY A 44 -15.60 7.73 -1.86
C GLY A 44 -14.83 8.61 -0.87
N PRO A 45 -15.14 8.60 0.45
CA PRO A 45 -14.46 9.46 1.43
C PRO A 45 -12.95 9.31 1.49
N GLY A 46 -12.45 8.07 1.42
CA GLY A 46 -11.01 7.80 1.44
C GLY A 46 -10.31 8.30 0.18
N ARG A 47 -10.91 8.07 -0.98
CA ARG A 47 -10.44 8.58 -2.27
C ARG A 47 -10.34 10.10 -2.26
N ASP A 48 -11.40 10.79 -1.81
CA ASP A 48 -11.47 12.25 -1.78
C ASP A 48 -10.45 12.86 -0.81
N LEU A 49 -10.20 12.19 0.31
CA LEU A 49 -9.16 12.60 1.26
C LEU A 49 -7.77 12.51 0.63
N MET A 50 -7.48 11.44 -0.10
CA MET A 50 -6.19 11.26 -0.79
C MET A 50 -6.01 12.28 -1.92
N GLU A 51 -7.07 12.60 -2.68
CA GLU A 51 -7.02 13.63 -3.72
C GLU A 51 -6.77 15.02 -3.13
N LYS A 52 -7.45 15.37 -2.03
CA LYS A 52 -7.21 16.62 -1.28
C LYS A 52 -5.78 16.70 -0.76
N ALA A 53 -5.27 15.62 -0.18
CA ALA A 53 -3.89 15.56 0.32
C ALA A 53 -2.87 15.76 -0.80
N LEU A 54 -3.13 15.22 -1.99
CA LEU A 54 -2.29 15.41 -3.16
C LEU A 54 -2.37 16.86 -3.67
N ALA A 55 -3.55 17.46 -3.74
CA ALA A 55 -3.76 18.84 -4.18
C ALA A 55 -3.03 19.88 -3.29
N LEU A 56 -2.79 19.56 -2.01
CA LEU A 56 -1.97 20.39 -1.11
C LEU A 56 -0.47 20.35 -1.43
N ARG A 57 0.00 19.42 -2.26
CA ARG A 57 1.42 19.19 -2.55
C ARG A 57 1.82 19.54 -3.96
N ILE A 58 0.88 19.42 -4.91
CA ILE A 58 1.14 19.68 -6.33
C ILE A 58 -0.03 20.48 -6.94
N ARG A 59 0.22 21.14 -8.05
CA ARG A 59 -0.84 21.75 -8.88
C ARG A 59 -1.56 20.64 -9.65
N LEU A 60 -2.51 19.98 -8.98
CA LEU A 60 -3.11 18.73 -9.42
C LEU A 60 -3.68 18.84 -10.84
N ASP A 61 -4.49 19.88 -11.10
CA ASP A 61 -5.16 20.09 -12.40
C ASP A 61 -4.19 20.43 -13.54
N ALA A 62 -3.03 20.99 -13.21
CA ALA A 62 -1.99 21.29 -14.21
C ALA A 62 -1.13 20.07 -14.52
N MET A 63 -0.83 19.24 -13.50
CA MET A 63 0.13 18.13 -13.64
C MET A 63 -0.54 16.80 -13.98
N ILE A 64 -1.76 16.54 -13.49
CA ILE A 64 -2.45 15.24 -13.65
C ILE A 64 -3.85 15.50 -14.15
N LYS A 65 -4.04 15.46 -15.46
CA LYS A 65 -5.35 15.58 -16.07
C LYS A 65 -6.10 14.26 -16.13
N GLY A 66 -7.41 14.37 -15.93
CA GLY A 66 -8.31 13.24 -16.00
C GLY A 66 -8.45 12.50 -14.68
N LYS A 67 -9.71 12.20 -14.37
CA LYS A 67 -10.11 11.50 -13.15
C LYS A 67 -9.49 10.09 -13.09
N GLU A 68 -9.47 9.38 -14.22
CA GLU A 68 -8.95 8.01 -14.31
C GLU A 68 -7.47 7.92 -13.90
N THR A 69 -6.64 8.87 -14.36
CA THR A 69 -5.22 8.93 -13.99
C THR A 69 -5.02 9.13 -12.49
N ARG A 70 -5.82 10.04 -11.90
CA ARG A 70 -5.81 10.30 -10.45
C ARG A 70 -6.29 9.08 -9.66
N ASP A 71 -7.39 8.50 -10.08
CA ASP A 71 -7.97 7.32 -9.45
C ASP A 71 -7.00 6.14 -9.48
N ARG A 72 -6.28 5.94 -10.58
CA ARG A 72 -5.26 4.89 -10.69
C ARG A 72 -4.09 5.10 -9.72
N LEU A 73 -3.58 6.33 -9.60
CA LEU A 73 -2.54 6.68 -8.63
C LEU A 73 -2.99 6.43 -7.19
N ILE A 74 -4.20 6.89 -6.85
CA ILE A 74 -4.77 6.71 -5.51
C ILE A 74 -4.98 5.23 -5.22
N ALA A 75 -5.57 4.46 -6.13
CA ALA A 75 -5.74 3.01 -5.98
C ALA A 75 -4.41 2.30 -5.74
N ALA A 76 -3.43 2.59 -6.59
CA ALA A 76 -2.11 1.97 -6.52
C ALA A 76 -1.35 2.31 -5.23
N SER A 77 -1.65 3.44 -4.59
CA SER A 77 -1.03 3.83 -3.32
C SER A 77 -1.51 3.05 -2.10
N GLY A 78 -2.66 2.36 -2.23
CA GLY A 78 -3.32 1.68 -1.11
C GLY A 78 -3.75 2.61 0.03
N GLY A 79 -3.86 3.93 -0.22
CA GLY A 79 -4.18 4.94 0.79
C GLY A 79 -2.99 5.40 1.63
N ALA A 80 -1.78 4.97 1.33
CA ALA A 80 -0.56 5.45 1.96
C ALA A 80 -0.06 6.71 1.24
N ILE A 81 -0.11 7.87 1.92
CA ILE A 81 0.26 9.16 1.31
C ILE A 81 1.69 9.16 0.78
N ARG A 82 2.63 8.52 1.47
CA ARG A 82 4.02 8.39 1.02
C ARG A 82 4.12 7.60 -0.28
N GLU A 83 3.39 6.48 -0.39
CA GLU A 83 3.35 5.68 -1.60
C GLU A 83 2.71 6.44 -2.77
N LEU A 84 1.65 7.24 -2.50
CA LEU A 84 1.05 8.11 -3.51
C LEU A 84 2.06 9.13 -4.06
N LEU A 85 2.79 9.82 -3.18
CA LEU A 85 3.79 10.81 -3.58
C LEU A 85 4.98 10.17 -4.33
N ASP A 86 5.41 8.98 -3.91
CA ASP A 86 6.44 8.20 -4.59
C ASP A 86 5.98 7.82 -6.02
N LEU A 87 4.73 7.36 -6.18
CA LEU A 87 4.16 7.02 -7.49
C LEU A 87 4.01 8.25 -8.40
N VAL A 88 3.54 9.38 -7.86
CA VAL A 88 3.45 10.65 -8.61
C VAL A 88 4.83 11.07 -9.10
N SER A 89 5.84 11.05 -8.23
CA SER A 89 7.21 11.38 -8.58
C SER A 89 7.75 10.46 -9.69
N GLN A 90 7.55 9.15 -9.58
CA GLN A 90 7.99 8.19 -10.60
C GLN A 90 7.23 8.37 -11.93
N SER A 91 5.94 8.71 -11.87
CA SER A 91 5.13 9.00 -13.05
C SER A 91 5.60 10.29 -13.74
N ALA A 92 5.95 11.33 -12.97
CA ALA A 92 6.50 12.56 -13.51
C ALA A 92 7.86 12.32 -14.19
N PHE A 93 8.72 11.49 -13.63
CA PHE A 93 9.98 11.09 -14.30
C PHE A 93 9.75 10.26 -15.57
N ALA A 94 8.64 9.53 -15.66
CA ALA A 94 8.30 8.75 -16.83
C ALA A 94 7.62 9.59 -17.93
N ALA A 95 7.04 10.73 -17.56
CA ALA A 95 6.35 11.64 -18.46
C ALA A 95 7.37 12.36 -19.37
N ALA A 96 7.03 12.47 -20.66
CA ALA A 96 7.86 13.17 -21.65
C ALA A 96 7.59 14.70 -21.68
N GLY A 97 6.83 15.24 -20.74
CA GLY A 97 6.42 16.65 -20.68
C GLY A 97 5.91 17.05 -19.30
N ASP A 98 5.20 18.17 -19.24
CA ASP A 98 4.72 18.75 -17.98
C ASP A 98 3.46 18.07 -17.41
N GLU A 99 2.88 17.12 -18.15
CA GLU A 99 1.62 16.47 -17.81
C GLU A 99 1.81 14.95 -17.65
N ILE A 100 1.38 14.43 -16.51
CA ILE A 100 1.35 12.99 -16.20
C ILE A 100 0.09 12.38 -16.82
N ARG A 101 0.27 11.39 -17.68
CA ARG A 101 -0.78 10.62 -18.35
C ARG A 101 -0.95 9.25 -17.70
N LEU A 102 -2.06 8.60 -17.97
CA LEU A 102 -2.33 7.24 -17.47
C LEU A 102 -1.21 6.25 -17.84
N SER A 103 -0.67 6.35 -19.05
CA SER A 103 0.45 5.50 -19.51
C SER A 103 1.72 5.67 -18.66
N ASP A 104 1.98 6.89 -18.15
CA ASP A 104 3.13 7.16 -17.30
C ASP A 104 2.92 6.59 -15.90
N VAL A 105 1.68 6.68 -15.41
CA VAL A 105 1.26 6.05 -14.16
C VAL A 105 1.38 4.53 -14.25
N GLU A 106 0.89 3.90 -15.31
CA GLU A 106 0.99 2.45 -15.48
C GLU A 106 2.44 1.98 -15.59
N ARG A 107 3.32 2.79 -16.19
CA ARG A 107 4.76 2.50 -16.21
C ARG A 107 5.39 2.56 -14.80
N ALA A 108 5.04 3.56 -13.99
CA ALA A 108 5.50 3.69 -12.62
C ALA A 108 4.96 2.55 -11.74
N VAL A 109 3.66 2.25 -11.84
CA VAL A 109 2.99 1.15 -11.16
C VAL A 109 3.62 -0.20 -11.55
N GLY A 110 3.88 -0.43 -12.83
CA GLY A 110 4.52 -1.64 -13.33
C GLY A 110 5.92 -1.86 -12.70
N LYS A 111 6.74 -0.80 -12.64
CA LYS A 111 8.05 -0.86 -11.99
C LYS A 111 7.94 -1.14 -10.48
N ARG A 112 6.98 -0.52 -9.79
CA ARG A 112 6.73 -0.74 -8.37
C ARG A 112 6.28 -2.18 -8.12
N LYS A 113 5.34 -2.67 -8.91
CA LYS A 113 4.83 -4.05 -8.84
C LYS A 113 5.94 -5.07 -9.07
N GLN A 114 6.80 -4.85 -10.07
CA GLN A 114 7.94 -5.74 -10.33
C GLN A 114 8.89 -5.83 -9.13
N ARG A 115 9.25 -4.70 -8.52
CA ARG A 115 10.09 -4.68 -7.31
C ARG A 115 9.46 -5.44 -6.14
N MET A 116 8.15 -5.30 -5.94
CA MET A 116 7.41 -6.06 -4.92
C MET A 116 7.45 -7.55 -5.20
N ARG A 117 7.21 -7.95 -6.45
CA ARG A 117 7.28 -9.34 -6.91
C ARG A 117 8.64 -9.96 -6.66
N ASP A 118 9.70 -9.27 -7.06
CA ASP A 118 11.07 -9.75 -6.88
C ASP A 118 11.39 -9.96 -5.40
N LEU A 119 10.98 -9.01 -4.55
CA LEU A 119 11.18 -9.09 -3.11
C LEU A 119 10.39 -10.24 -2.47
N ILE A 120 9.13 -10.42 -2.85
CA ILE A 120 8.25 -11.49 -2.37
C ILE A 120 8.86 -12.85 -2.74
N ASN A 121 9.28 -13.01 -3.98
CA ASN A 121 9.87 -14.25 -4.48
C ASN A 121 11.20 -14.57 -3.80
N ALA A 122 12.09 -13.58 -3.68
CA ALA A 122 13.39 -13.77 -3.04
C ALA A 122 13.29 -14.22 -1.56
N ASN A 123 12.22 -13.87 -0.87
CA ASN A 123 12.02 -14.18 0.54
C ASN A 123 10.96 -15.26 0.80
N GLY A 124 10.28 -15.75 -0.21
CA GLY A 124 9.24 -16.77 -0.07
C GLY A 124 8.02 -16.31 0.75
N TRP A 125 7.63 -15.03 0.64
CA TRP A 125 6.57 -14.45 1.47
C TRP A 125 5.14 -14.62 0.94
N ILE A 126 4.97 -15.33 -0.16
CA ILE A 126 3.66 -15.44 -0.81
C ILE A 126 2.57 -16.01 0.12
N ASN A 127 2.88 -17.11 0.82
CA ASN A 127 1.92 -17.76 1.72
C ASN A 127 1.55 -16.86 2.91
N GLU A 128 2.50 -16.10 3.43
CA GLU A 128 2.25 -15.16 4.52
C GLU A 128 1.35 -14.00 4.08
N LEU A 129 1.55 -13.50 2.87
CA LEU A 129 0.70 -12.46 2.29
C LEU A 129 -0.72 -12.98 2.00
N VAL A 130 -0.85 -14.23 1.55
CA VAL A 130 -2.16 -14.89 1.38
C VAL A 130 -2.87 -15.02 2.72
N ARG A 131 -2.17 -15.49 3.77
CA ARG A 131 -2.71 -15.57 5.12
C ARG A 131 -3.18 -14.19 5.61
N LEU A 132 -2.32 -13.17 5.51
CA LEU A 132 -2.63 -11.80 5.91
C LEU A 132 -3.86 -11.23 5.17
N SER A 133 -3.97 -11.47 3.88
CA SER A 133 -5.10 -10.98 3.07
C SER A 133 -6.45 -11.53 3.53
N ARG A 134 -6.45 -12.68 4.21
CA ARG A 134 -7.64 -13.38 4.72
C ARG A 134 -7.93 -13.03 6.17
N GLU A 135 -6.93 -13.18 7.02
CA GLU A 135 -7.07 -13.00 8.47
C GLU A 135 -7.11 -11.52 8.89
N LYS A 136 -6.57 -10.63 8.05
CA LYS A 136 -6.44 -9.19 8.34
C LYS A 136 -5.67 -8.89 9.63
N GLN A 137 -4.89 -9.84 10.09
CA GLN A 137 -4.07 -9.78 11.29
C GLN A 137 -2.62 -10.06 10.97
N ILE A 138 -1.73 -9.55 11.79
CA ILE A 138 -0.29 -9.72 11.63
C ILE A 138 0.30 -10.26 12.93
N SER A 139 1.22 -11.20 12.82
CA SER A 139 2.00 -11.67 13.96
C SER A 139 3.21 -10.75 14.21
N SER A 140 3.79 -10.82 15.39
CA SER A 140 4.97 -10.04 15.78
C SER A 140 6.30 -10.69 15.34
N ASP A 141 6.26 -11.69 14.44
CA ASP A 141 7.46 -12.32 13.93
C ASP A 141 8.24 -11.44 12.95
N GLN A 142 9.51 -11.78 12.72
CA GLN A 142 10.39 -10.99 11.87
C GLN A 142 9.88 -10.90 10.44
N LYS A 143 9.28 -11.96 9.91
CA LYS A 143 8.74 -12.01 8.54
C LYS A 143 7.61 -10.99 8.34
N CYS A 144 6.69 -10.92 9.28
CA CYS A 144 5.62 -9.94 9.29
C CYS A 144 6.14 -8.51 9.44
N MET A 145 7.18 -8.31 10.25
CA MET A 145 7.81 -7.00 10.40
C MET A 145 8.48 -6.56 9.10
N ASP A 146 9.13 -7.48 8.39
CA ASP A 146 9.76 -7.19 7.10
C ASP A 146 8.71 -6.88 6.01
N ILE A 147 7.58 -7.59 5.99
CA ILE A 147 6.44 -7.30 5.11
C ILE A 147 5.93 -5.86 5.32
N LEU A 148 5.77 -5.43 6.58
CA LEU A 148 5.38 -4.04 6.89
C LEU A 148 6.48 -3.05 6.54
N PHE A 149 7.74 -3.38 6.83
CA PHE A 149 8.89 -2.53 6.52
C PHE A 149 8.99 -2.24 5.02
N HIS A 150 8.79 -3.25 4.20
CA HIS A 150 8.83 -3.12 2.74
C HIS A 150 7.52 -2.62 2.12
N ARG A 151 6.53 -2.29 2.96
CA ARG A 151 5.20 -1.79 2.54
C ARG A 151 4.47 -2.77 1.62
N LEU A 152 4.64 -4.06 1.82
CA LEU A 152 3.85 -5.09 1.15
C LEU A 152 2.48 -5.26 1.82
N ALA A 153 2.33 -4.72 3.02
CA ALA A 153 1.07 -4.61 3.76
C ALA A 153 1.02 -3.29 4.53
N PHE A 154 -0.20 -2.86 4.87
CA PHE A 154 -0.48 -1.64 5.61
C PHE A 154 -1.36 -1.92 6.83
N LYS A 155 -1.22 -1.04 7.85
CA LYS A 155 -2.17 -0.95 8.95
C LYS A 155 -3.17 0.15 8.64
N TYR A 156 -4.44 -0.24 8.56
CA TYR A 156 -5.55 0.69 8.34
C TYR A 156 -6.17 1.15 9.66
N ASN A 157 -6.92 2.25 9.61
CA ASN A 157 -7.64 2.76 10.78
C ASN A 157 -8.70 1.75 11.23
N GLY A 158 -8.71 1.44 12.53
CA GLY A 158 -9.54 0.41 13.15
C GLY A 158 -8.69 -0.59 13.95
N GLU A 159 -9.31 -1.28 14.91
CA GLU A 159 -8.61 -2.25 15.74
C GLU A 159 -8.06 -3.41 14.88
N GLY A 160 -6.73 -3.53 14.88
CA GLY A 160 -6.03 -4.70 14.31
C GLY A 160 -6.20 -4.93 12.80
N CYS A 161 -6.72 -3.97 12.03
CA CYS A 161 -6.98 -4.19 10.62
C CYS A 161 -5.72 -3.96 9.77
N TYR A 162 -5.08 -5.05 9.39
CA TYR A 162 -4.03 -5.06 8.38
C TYR A 162 -4.57 -5.57 7.05
N ASP A 163 -3.97 -5.13 5.96
CA ASP A 163 -4.25 -5.68 4.64
C ASP A 163 -3.03 -5.55 3.74
N ILE A 164 -2.97 -6.39 2.72
CA ILE A 164 -1.90 -6.35 1.73
C ILE A 164 -1.97 -5.06 0.89
N HIS A 165 -0.82 -4.68 0.36
CA HIS A 165 -0.75 -3.59 -0.61
C HIS A 165 -1.56 -3.96 -1.88
N PRO A 166 -2.38 -3.05 -2.46
CA PRO A 166 -3.21 -3.37 -3.65
C PRO A 166 -2.40 -3.92 -4.83
N LEU A 167 -1.17 -3.43 -5.04
CA LEU A 167 -0.32 -3.93 -6.12
C LEU A 167 0.17 -5.36 -5.89
N VAL A 168 0.20 -5.84 -4.65
CA VAL A 168 0.48 -7.26 -4.35
C VAL A 168 -0.66 -8.13 -4.86
N ALA A 169 -1.92 -7.65 -4.69
CA ALA A 169 -3.08 -8.36 -5.22
C ALA A 169 -3.10 -8.47 -6.76
N GLU A 170 -2.39 -7.57 -7.46
CA GLU A 170 -2.24 -7.60 -8.91
C GLU A 170 -1.05 -8.48 -9.40
N ILE A 171 -0.36 -9.18 -8.52
CA ILE A 171 0.76 -10.08 -8.87
C ILE A 171 0.20 -11.47 -9.23
N PRO A 172 0.49 -12.03 -10.41
CA PRO A 172 -0.11 -13.30 -10.85
C PRO A 172 0.14 -14.48 -9.91
N GLU A 173 1.32 -14.54 -9.28
CA GLU A 173 1.67 -15.58 -8.30
C GLU A 173 0.80 -15.48 -7.05
N PHE A 174 0.48 -14.26 -6.62
CA PHE A 174 -0.43 -14.05 -5.48
C PHE A 174 -1.86 -14.44 -5.83
N GLU A 175 -2.38 -14.02 -6.99
CA GLU A 175 -3.72 -14.39 -7.45
C GLU A 175 -3.89 -15.92 -7.53
N ARG A 176 -2.89 -16.61 -8.05
CA ARG A 176 -2.87 -18.09 -8.10
C ARG A 176 -2.89 -18.71 -6.71
N ALA A 177 -2.01 -18.26 -5.82
CA ALA A 177 -1.92 -18.78 -4.45
C ALA A 177 -3.21 -18.56 -3.64
N VAL A 178 -3.91 -17.45 -3.85
CA VAL A 178 -5.24 -17.21 -3.25
C VAL A 178 -6.26 -18.22 -3.78
N GLY A 179 -6.30 -18.46 -5.11
CA GLY A 179 -7.20 -19.43 -5.73
C GLY A 179 -6.98 -20.86 -5.23
N GLU A 180 -5.75 -21.32 -5.15
CA GLU A 180 -5.38 -22.64 -4.62
C GLU A 180 -5.80 -22.80 -3.15
N SER A 181 -5.58 -21.76 -2.36
CA SER A 181 -5.94 -21.74 -0.95
C SER A 181 -7.47 -21.74 -0.71
N GLN A 182 -8.26 -21.16 -1.61
CA GLN A 182 -9.73 -21.21 -1.55
C GLN A 182 -10.25 -22.60 -1.93
N SER A 183 -9.69 -23.22 -2.96
CA SER A 183 -10.07 -24.57 -3.41
C SER A 183 -9.79 -25.61 -2.34
N ALA A 184 -8.69 -25.50 -1.61
CA ALA A 184 -8.35 -26.42 -0.51
C ALA A 184 -9.35 -26.34 0.66
N LEU A 185 -9.91 -25.16 0.95
CA LEU A 185 -10.90 -24.98 2.02
C LEU A 185 -12.31 -25.46 1.63
N SER A 186 -12.66 -25.42 0.35
CA SER A 186 -13.95 -25.91 -0.13
C SER A 186 -14.00 -27.43 -0.27
N SER A 187 -12.84 -28.10 -0.16
CA SER A 187 -12.71 -29.56 -0.27
C SER A 187 -12.54 -30.26 1.09
N ALA A 188 -12.46 -29.50 2.18
CA ALA A 188 -12.33 -30.00 3.55
C ALA A 188 -13.64 -29.83 4.35
#